data_bf2cfd499852753ad393ef4425d148de
#
_entry.id   bf2cfd499852753ad393ef4425d148de
#
_cell.length_a   1.000
_cell.length_b   1.000
_cell.length_c   1.000
_cell.angle_alpha   90.00
_cell.angle_beta   90.00
_cell.angle_gamma   90.00
#
_symmetry.space_group_name_H-M   'P 1'
#
loop_
_entity.id
_entity.type
_entity.pdbx_description
1 polymer ?
#
loop_
_entity_poly.entity_id
_entity_poly.type
_entity_poly.pdbx_seq_one_letter_code
_entity_poly.pdbx_strand_id
1 'polypeptide(L)'
;MKKKVILTSTNPSEYPDLVVECKVVKNSEISEYINSIPEERKFNAYKSTPVQARVGKLGEKVVSVLKTIVDGREYILTEETGTVKEEEIKTSHGVEKRVGFVVKNINSTSDEEYVVKPSTFARTYELDKETMTYIPVYDSRKFAQVDENIMFETAWGTWVICLKGSYIVTYDASTNDYNAVEKDAFRKTYTKEETKKLTLNNKDSQKN
;
A
#
# COMPACT_ATOMS: atom_id res chain seq x y z
N MET A 1 8.21 -14.42 18.27
CA MET A 1 8.06 -13.52 19.45
C MET A 1 6.81 -12.67 19.24
N LYS A 2 6.07 -12.37 20.32
CA LYS A 2 4.90 -11.47 20.24
C LYS A 2 5.21 -10.14 20.96
N LYS A 3 4.63 -9.05 20.47
CA LYS A 3 4.77 -7.70 21.02
C LYS A 3 3.40 -7.05 21.13
N LYS A 4 3.14 -6.36 22.24
CA LYS A 4 1.95 -5.52 22.40
C LYS A 4 2.20 -4.17 21.72
N VAL A 5 1.24 -3.73 20.92
CA VAL A 5 1.23 -2.43 20.26
C VAL A 5 -0.02 -1.68 20.66
N ILE A 6 0.08 -0.38 20.87
CA ILE A 6 -1.03 0.49 21.20
C ILE A 6 -1.44 1.23 19.94
N LEU A 7 -2.71 1.10 19.56
CA LEU A 7 -3.32 1.89 18.49
C LEU A 7 -4.08 3.05 19.17
N THR A 8 -3.73 4.26 18.79
CA THR A 8 -4.33 5.47 19.39
C THR A 8 -5.75 5.66 18.89
N SER A 9 -6.69 5.86 19.80
CA SER A 9 -8.08 6.18 19.49
C SER A 9 -8.18 7.53 18.77
N THR A 10 -8.98 7.61 17.71
CA THR A 10 -9.32 8.88 17.06
C THR A 10 -10.36 9.68 17.85
N ASN A 11 -11.04 9.02 18.79
CA ASN A 11 -12.03 9.66 19.69
C ASN A 11 -11.84 9.19 21.14
N PRO A 12 -10.77 9.65 21.84
CA PRO A 12 -10.43 9.17 23.18
C PRO A 12 -11.46 9.55 24.25
N SER A 13 -12.41 10.46 23.96
CA SER A 13 -13.52 10.78 24.84
C SER A 13 -14.62 9.71 24.85
N GLU A 14 -14.75 8.93 23.80
CA GLU A 14 -15.76 7.88 23.67
C GLU A 14 -15.20 6.48 23.93
N TYR A 15 -13.95 6.22 23.54
CA TYR A 15 -13.31 4.91 23.71
C TYR A 15 -11.78 5.04 23.87
N PRO A 16 -11.18 4.17 24.70
CA PRO A 16 -9.75 4.22 24.96
C PRO A 16 -8.92 3.71 23.77
N ASP A 17 -7.61 3.90 23.86
CA ASP A 17 -6.64 3.28 22.98
C ASP A 17 -6.79 1.75 22.99
N LEU A 18 -6.49 1.13 21.86
CA LEU A 18 -6.59 -0.31 21.69
C LEU A 18 -5.21 -0.96 21.79
N VAL A 19 -5.08 -1.93 22.68
CA VAL A 19 -3.88 -2.76 22.76
C VAL A 19 -4.06 -4.00 21.87
N VAL A 20 -3.20 -4.17 20.87
CA VAL A 20 -3.18 -5.35 20.02
C VAL A 20 -1.89 -6.14 20.23
N GLU A 21 -1.98 -7.46 20.21
CA GLU A 21 -0.81 -8.33 20.25
C GLU A 21 -0.43 -8.71 18.81
N CYS A 22 0.81 -8.42 18.42
CA CYS A 22 1.34 -8.70 17.10
C CYS A 22 2.49 -9.71 17.17
N LYS A 23 2.51 -10.68 16.25
CA LYS A 23 3.68 -11.51 15.98
C LYS A 23 4.74 -10.64 15.30
N VAL A 24 5.95 -10.67 15.82
CA VAL A 24 7.08 -9.92 15.25
C VAL A 24 7.76 -10.78 14.19
N VAL A 25 7.87 -10.25 12.97
CA VAL A 25 8.54 -10.87 11.84
C VAL A 25 9.69 -9.95 11.41
N LYS A 26 10.93 -10.46 11.38
CA LYS A 26 12.07 -9.68 10.90
C LYS A 26 12.02 -9.52 9.39
N ASN A 27 12.65 -8.48 8.85
CA ASN A 27 12.72 -8.27 7.40
C ASN A 27 13.29 -9.50 6.67
N SER A 28 14.30 -10.17 7.21
CA SER A 28 14.87 -11.39 6.63
C SER A 28 13.94 -12.61 6.65
N GLU A 29 12.90 -12.60 7.48
CA GLU A 29 11.95 -13.70 7.68
C GLU A 29 10.61 -13.47 6.96
N ILE A 30 10.37 -12.25 6.43
CA ILE A 30 9.06 -11.88 5.88
C ILE A 30 8.70 -12.69 4.63
N SER A 31 9.67 -13.01 3.78
CA SER A 31 9.45 -13.83 2.59
C SER A 31 9.01 -15.26 2.97
N GLU A 32 9.63 -15.86 3.97
CA GLU A 32 9.25 -17.17 4.50
C GLU A 32 7.85 -17.12 5.12
N TYR A 33 7.55 -16.07 5.89
CA TYR A 33 6.21 -15.87 6.45
C TYR A 33 5.15 -15.78 5.35
N ILE A 34 5.38 -14.98 4.29
CA ILE A 34 4.46 -14.88 3.14
C ILE A 34 4.28 -16.25 2.46
N ASN A 35 5.36 -17.02 2.29
CA ASN A 35 5.29 -18.35 1.68
C ASN A 35 4.47 -19.32 2.51
N SER A 36 4.43 -19.17 3.84
CA SER A 36 3.61 -19.98 4.73
C SER A 36 2.11 -19.67 4.67
N ILE A 37 1.71 -18.50 4.11
CA ILE A 37 0.31 -18.14 3.92
C ILE A 37 -0.30 -19.06 2.84
N PRO A 38 -1.51 -19.64 3.04
CA PRO A 38 -2.18 -20.45 2.03
C PRO A 38 -2.39 -19.76 0.69
N GLU A 39 -2.29 -20.49 -0.43
CA GLU A 39 -2.38 -19.94 -1.77
C GLU A 39 -3.73 -19.26 -2.07
N GLU A 40 -4.83 -19.72 -1.47
CA GLU A 40 -6.16 -19.12 -1.61
C GLU A 40 -6.25 -17.71 -1.00
N ARG A 41 -5.27 -17.31 -0.17
CA ARG A 41 -5.14 -15.96 0.38
C ARG A 41 -4.12 -15.10 -0.35
N LYS A 42 -3.51 -15.63 -1.41
CA LYS A 42 -2.57 -14.94 -2.27
C LYS A 42 -3.23 -14.61 -3.60
N PHE A 43 -3.00 -13.43 -4.10
CA PHE A 43 -3.55 -12.99 -5.37
C PHE A 43 -2.75 -11.82 -5.92
N ASN A 44 -2.98 -11.52 -7.19
CA ASN A 44 -2.51 -10.29 -7.79
C ASN A 44 -3.60 -9.21 -7.72
N ALA A 45 -3.17 -7.97 -7.53
CA ALA A 45 -4.04 -6.80 -7.59
C ALA A 45 -3.24 -5.59 -8.07
N TYR A 46 -3.94 -4.58 -8.55
CA TYR A 46 -3.38 -3.31 -8.98
C TYR A 46 -4.15 -2.15 -8.37
N LYS A 47 -3.48 -1.02 -8.19
CA LYS A 47 -4.14 0.22 -7.75
C LYS A 47 -5.04 0.71 -8.86
N SER A 48 -6.32 0.96 -8.55
CA SER A 48 -7.33 1.35 -9.55
C SER A 48 -8.00 2.69 -9.25
N THR A 49 -7.85 3.21 -8.05
CA THR A 49 -8.51 4.45 -7.65
C THR A 49 -7.69 5.67 -8.08
N PRO A 50 -8.32 6.66 -8.73
CA PRO A 50 -7.69 7.92 -9.06
C PRO A 50 -7.22 8.68 -7.81
N VAL A 51 -6.23 9.56 -8.00
CA VAL A 51 -5.70 10.41 -6.95
C VAL A 51 -5.72 11.88 -7.39
N GLN A 52 -5.78 12.78 -6.42
CA GLN A 52 -5.40 14.17 -6.62
C GLN A 52 -3.93 14.32 -6.33
N ALA A 53 -3.24 15.17 -7.09
CA ALA A 53 -1.85 15.46 -6.84
C ALA A 53 -1.56 16.95 -7.15
N ARG A 54 -0.62 17.48 -6.38
CA ARG A 54 -0.05 18.81 -6.61
C ARG A 54 1.46 18.77 -6.48
N VAL A 55 2.16 19.67 -7.12
CA VAL A 55 3.58 19.88 -6.85
C VAL A 55 3.71 20.42 -5.43
N GLY A 56 4.54 19.78 -4.63
CA GLY A 56 4.80 20.21 -3.26
C GLY A 56 5.73 21.44 -3.22
N LYS A 57 5.86 22.05 -2.05
CA LYS A 57 6.88 23.07 -1.80
C LYS A 57 8.13 22.39 -1.23
N LEU A 58 9.32 22.75 -1.70
CA LEU A 58 10.57 22.20 -1.20
C LEU A 58 10.66 22.38 0.32
N GLY A 59 10.92 21.29 1.06
CA GLY A 59 10.95 21.27 2.51
C GLY A 59 9.58 21.18 3.20
N GLU A 60 8.48 21.19 2.44
CA GLU A 60 7.13 20.98 2.99
C GLU A 60 7.05 19.64 3.70
N LYS A 61 6.49 19.66 4.92
CA LYS A 61 6.21 18.47 5.69
C LYS A 61 4.75 18.08 5.50
N VAL A 62 4.52 16.82 5.15
CA VAL A 62 3.20 16.22 4.97
C VAL A 62 3.06 15.08 5.95
N VAL A 63 2.03 15.15 6.79
CA VAL A 63 1.71 14.08 7.75
C VAL A 63 0.72 13.15 7.11
N SER A 64 1.12 11.89 6.93
CA SER A 64 0.27 10.80 6.44
C SER A 64 -0.25 10.02 7.65
N VAL A 65 -1.56 9.95 7.80
CA VAL A 65 -2.22 9.21 8.90
C VAL A 65 -3.03 8.08 8.30
N LEU A 66 -2.57 6.85 8.50
CA LEU A 66 -3.32 5.66 8.14
C LEU A 66 -4.19 5.23 9.32
N LYS A 67 -5.48 5.10 9.08
CA LYS A 67 -6.46 4.69 10.08
C LYS A 67 -6.96 3.28 9.80
N THR A 68 -7.49 2.63 10.83
CA THR A 68 -8.15 1.32 10.74
C THR A 68 -9.41 1.29 11.58
N ILE A 69 -10.35 0.41 11.22
CA ILE A 69 -11.57 0.20 12.00
C ILE A 69 -11.50 -1.20 12.65
N VAL A 70 -11.60 -1.22 13.98
CA VAL A 70 -11.69 -2.43 14.79
C VAL A 70 -12.96 -2.36 15.61
N ASP A 71 -13.83 -3.35 15.45
CA ASP A 71 -15.13 -3.42 16.16
C ASP A 71 -15.96 -2.12 16.06
N GLY A 72 -15.98 -1.52 14.86
CA GLY A 72 -16.73 -0.29 14.58
C GLY A 72 -16.12 1.00 15.11
N ARG A 73 -14.93 0.94 15.72
CA ARG A 73 -14.19 2.08 16.27
C ARG A 73 -12.95 2.37 15.44
N GLU A 74 -12.67 3.66 15.24
CA GLU A 74 -11.55 4.11 14.42
C GLU A 74 -10.30 4.35 15.28
N TYR A 75 -9.15 3.84 14.79
CA TYR A 75 -7.85 3.97 15.44
C TYR A 75 -6.79 4.43 14.44
N ILE A 76 -5.78 5.15 14.92
CA ILE A 76 -4.58 5.46 14.16
C ILE A 76 -3.71 4.20 14.11
N LEU A 77 -3.46 3.69 12.91
CA LEU A 77 -2.60 2.54 12.67
C LEU A 77 -1.13 2.97 12.51
N THR A 78 -0.90 3.99 11.69
CA THR A 78 0.43 4.62 11.52
C THR A 78 0.26 6.12 11.28
N GLU A 79 1.28 6.87 11.74
CA GLU A 79 1.44 8.28 11.43
C GLU A 79 2.88 8.49 10.96
N GLU A 80 3.05 8.98 9.74
CA GLU A 80 4.36 9.21 9.14
C GLU A 80 4.47 10.65 8.63
N THR A 81 5.62 11.28 8.82
CA THR A 81 5.91 12.59 8.26
C THR A 81 6.84 12.45 7.06
N GLY A 82 6.30 12.70 5.87
CA GLY A 82 7.07 12.86 4.65
C GLY A 82 7.58 14.29 4.48
N THR A 83 8.75 14.46 3.86
CA THR A 83 9.27 15.79 3.49
C THR A 83 9.42 15.86 1.98
N VAL A 84 8.85 16.89 1.37
CA VAL A 84 9.01 17.15 -0.06
C VAL A 84 10.46 17.53 -0.36
N LYS A 85 11.09 16.77 -1.28
CA LYS A 85 12.49 16.95 -1.69
C LYS A 85 12.57 17.19 -3.19
N GLU A 86 13.67 17.76 -3.64
CA GLU A 86 14.04 17.77 -5.04
C GLU A 86 14.67 16.44 -5.45
N GLU A 87 14.54 16.10 -6.73
CA GLU A 87 15.19 14.97 -7.38
C GLU A 87 15.83 15.46 -8.69
N GLU A 88 17.06 15.03 -8.94
CA GLU A 88 17.74 15.26 -10.22
C GLU A 88 17.29 14.19 -11.23
N ILE A 89 16.68 14.64 -12.33
CA ILE A 89 16.18 13.77 -13.39
C ILE A 89 17.02 14.00 -14.64
N LYS A 90 17.60 12.93 -15.16
CA LYS A 90 18.30 12.96 -16.46
C LYS A 90 17.27 13.02 -17.58
N THR A 91 17.38 14.02 -18.44
CA THR A 91 16.54 14.19 -19.64
C THR A 91 17.42 14.21 -20.88
N SER A 92 16.81 14.21 -22.07
CA SER A 92 17.52 14.39 -23.35
C SER A 92 18.22 15.75 -23.47
N HIS A 93 17.85 16.73 -22.64
CA HIS A 93 18.39 18.09 -22.63
C HIS A 93 19.34 18.36 -21.45
N GLY A 94 19.66 17.34 -20.67
CA GLY A 94 20.56 17.46 -19.50
C GLY A 94 19.92 16.97 -18.19
N VAL A 95 20.40 17.54 -17.09
CA VAL A 95 19.88 17.23 -15.74
C VAL A 95 18.93 18.34 -15.29
N GLU A 96 17.68 17.97 -14.96
CA GLU A 96 16.68 18.89 -14.40
C GLU A 96 16.43 18.55 -12.94
N LYS A 97 16.23 19.58 -12.10
CA LYS A 97 15.74 19.42 -10.74
C LYS A 97 14.24 19.56 -10.71
N ARG A 98 13.56 18.55 -10.18
CA ARG A 98 12.11 18.56 -10.03
C ARG A 98 11.72 18.33 -8.58
N VAL A 99 10.74 19.09 -8.10
CA VAL A 99 10.20 18.99 -6.75
C VAL A 99 9.18 17.86 -6.70
N GLY A 100 9.12 17.13 -5.59
CA GLY A 100 8.19 16.03 -5.36
C GLY A 100 6.73 16.47 -5.33
N PHE A 101 5.86 15.49 -5.42
CA PHE A 101 4.39 15.66 -5.41
C PHE A 101 3.82 15.34 -4.05
N VAL A 102 2.75 16.04 -3.67
CA VAL A 102 1.85 15.67 -2.59
C VAL A 102 0.63 15.04 -3.23
N VAL A 103 0.33 13.80 -2.83
CA VAL A 103 -0.71 12.95 -3.43
C VAL A 103 -1.77 12.62 -2.39
N LYS A 104 -3.05 12.69 -2.78
CA LYS A 104 -4.20 12.36 -1.95
C LYS A 104 -5.09 11.33 -2.66
N ASN A 105 -5.45 10.25 -1.97
CA ASN A 105 -6.42 9.28 -2.48
C ASN A 105 -7.84 9.86 -2.43
N ILE A 106 -8.56 9.91 -3.56
CA ILE A 106 -9.87 10.57 -3.68
C ILE A 106 -10.96 9.86 -2.85
N ASN A 107 -10.92 8.53 -2.78
CA ASN A 107 -11.96 7.72 -2.13
C ASN A 107 -11.52 7.15 -0.78
N SER A 108 -10.43 7.64 -0.22
CA SER A 108 -9.97 7.22 1.10
C SER A 108 -10.86 7.80 2.19
N THR A 109 -11.24 7.00 3.19
CA THR A 109 -11.88 7.50 4.43
C THR A 109 -10.90 8.25 5.32
N SER A 110 -9.62 8.07 5.10
CA SER A 110 -8.57 8.87 5.71
C SER A 110 -8.24 10.00 4.75
N ASP A 111 -8.14 11.22 5.26
CA ASP A 111 -7.58 12.37 4.52
C ASP A 111 -6.06 12.20 4.32
N GLU A 112 -5.66 10.99 3.92
CA GLU A 112 -4.28 10.60 3.79
C GLU A 112 -3.62 11.31 2.61
N GLU A 113 -2.67 12.16 2.93
CA GLU A 113 -1.74 12.77 1.98
C GLU A 113 -0.34 12.17 2.17
N TYR A 114 0.38 11.95 1.08
CA TYR A 114 1.75 11.44 1.13
C TYR A 114 2.63 12.04 0.05
N VAL A 115 3.94 12.03 0.30
CA VAL A 115 4.92 12.60 -0.62
C VAL A 115 5.41 11.53 -1.60
N VAL A 116 5.44 11.88 -2.88
CA VAL A 116 5.94 11.01 -3.96
C VAL A 116 7.05 11.74 -4.71
N LYS A 117 8.17 11.04 -4.96
CA LYS A 117 9.28 11.57 -5.78
C LYS A 117 8.83 11.78 -7.23
N PRO A 118 9.39 12.78 -7.94
CA PRO A 118 9.03 13.07 -9.34
C PRO A 118 9.15 11.90 -10.29
N SER A 119 10.24 11.13 -10.22
CA SER A 119 10.44 9.94 -11.08
C SER A 119 9.44 8.84 -10.77
N THR A 120 9.13 8.62 -9.50
CA THR A 120 8.12 7.64 -9.07
C THR A 120 6.73 8.09 -9.53
N PHE A 121 6.40 9.37 -9.37
CA PHE A 121 5.10 9.91 -9.77
C PHE A 121 4.87 9.75 -11.28
N ALA A 122 5.84 10.14 -12.10
CA ALA A 122 5.76 10.01 -13.56
C ALA A 122 5.60 8.57 -14.06
N ARG A 123 6.13 7.60 -13.30
CA ARG A 123 5.99 6.16 -13.64
C ARG A 123 4.67 5.58 -13.15
N THR A 124 4.11 6.12 -12.07
CA THR A 124 2.98 5.52 -11.35
C THR A 124 1.64 6.10 -11.77
N TYR A 125 1.62 7.31 -12.28
CA TYR A 125 0.38 8.04 -12.54
C TYR A 125 0.37 8.72 -13.91
N GLU A 126 -0.81 8.70 -14.55
CA GLU A 126 -1.11 9.45 -15.77
C GLU A 126 -2.23 10.45 -15.52
N LEU A 127 -2.12 11.64 -16.11
CA LEU A 127 -3.15 12.69 -15.98
C LEU A 127 -4.36 12.34 -16.83
N ASP A 128 -5.51 12.18 -16.19
CA ASP A 128 -6.81 12.23 -16.86
C ASP A 128 -7.23 13.70 -17.05
N LYS A 129 -7.22 14.12 -18.30
CA LYS A 129 -7.53 15.51 -18.68
C LYS A 129 -9.02 15.86 -18.54
N GLU A 130 -9.90 14.86 -18.53
CA GLU A 130 -11.34 15.09 -18.40
C GLU A 130 -11.72 15.39 -16.95
N THR A 131 -11.19 14.61 -16.01
CA THR A 131 -11.48 14.76 -14.59
C THR A 131 -10.45 15.61 -13.84
N MET A 132 -9.33 15.96 -14.48
CA MET A 132 -8.17 16.63 -13.86
C MET A 132 -7.64 15.89 -12.64
N THR A 133 -7.77 14.57 -12.64
CA THR A 133 -7.22 13.66 -11.64
C THR A 133 -6.10 12.82 -12.24
N TYR A 134 -5.38 12.09 -11.41
CA TYR A 134 -4.33 11.19 -11.88
C TYR A 134 -4.77 9.75 -11.70
N ILE A 135 -4.73 8.99 -12.80
CA ILE A 135 -5.07 7.56 -12.82
C ILE A 135 -3.79 6.76 -12.61
N PRO A 136 -3.78 5.77 -11.68
CA PRO A 136 -2.64 4.88 -11.54
C PRO A 136 -2.38 4.12 -12.84
N VAL A 137 -1.14 4.09 -13.28
CA VAL A 137 -0.68 3.18 -14.35
C VAL A 137 -0.84 1.75 -13.84
N TYR A 138 -1.32 0.87 -14.72
CA TYR A 138 -1.48 -0.54 -14.37
C TYR A 138 -0.14 -1.15 -13.93
N ASP A 139 -0.08 -1.56 -12.67
CA ASP A 139 1.08 -2.20 -12.06
C ASP A 139 0.58 -3.32 -11.14
N SER A 140 0.58 -4.55 -11.68
CA SER A 140 0.13 -5.74 -10.96
C SER A 140 1.14 -6.14 -9.90
N ARG A 141 0.67 -6.32 -8.68
CA ARG A 141 1.50 -6.71 -7.53
C ARG A 141 0.91 -7.90 -6.81
N LYS A 142 1.78 -8.66 -6.15
CA LYS A 142 1.37 -9.79 -5.32
C LYS A 142 0.95 -9.31 -3.94
N PHE A 143 -0.19 -9.82 -3.49
CA PHE A 143 -0.75 -9.58 -2.17
C PHE A 143 -0.92 -10.91 -1.43
N ALA A 144 -0.69 -10.87 -0.12
CA ALA A 144 -0.96 -11.99 0.77
C ALA A 144 -1.78 -11.51 1.98
N GLN A 145 -2.96 -12.08 2.19
CA GLN A 145 -3.84 -11.71 3.31
C GLN A 145 -3.42 -12.41 4.59
N VAL A 146 -3.16 -11.64 5.64
CA VAL A 146 -2.76 -12.19 6.94
C VAL A 146 -3.97 -12.62 7.77
N ASP A 147 -3.83 -13.68 8.58
CA ASP A 147 -4.86 -14.21 9.48
C ASP A 147 -4.59 -13.96 10.96
N GLU A 148 -3.47 -13.32 11.26
CA GLU A 148 -3.08 -12.86 12.58
C GLU A 148 -2.54 -11.44 12.51
N ASN A 149 -2.50 -10.73 13.65
CA ASN A 149 -1.83 -9.43 13.68
C ASN A 149 -0.33 -9.66 13.65
N ILE A 150 0.35 -9.01 12.72
CA ILE A 150 1.81 -9.04 12.63
C ILE A 150 2.37 -7.61 12.64
N MET A 151 3.62 -7.49 13.04
CA MET A 151 4.43 -6.32 12.76
C MET A 151 5.74 -6.78 12.12
N PHE A 152 6.18 -6.06 11.11
CA PHE A 152 7.43 -6.39 10.42
C PHE A 152 8.21 -5.13 10.05
N GLU A 153 9.51 -5.31 9.87
CA GLU A 153 10.40 -4.24 9.43
C GLU A 153 10.47 -4.21 7.91
N THR A 154 10.25 -3.03 7.33
CA THR A 154 10.37 -2.81 5.89
C THR A 154 11.85 -2.76 5.46
N ALA A 155 12.13 -2.83 4.15
CA ALA A 155 13.48 -2.74 3.60
C ALA A 155 14.22 -1.43 3.97
N TRP A 156 13.48 -0.37 4.28
CA TRP A 156 14.04 0.92 4.70
C TRP A 156 14.10 1.13 6.22
N GLY A 157 13.84 0.06 7.01
CA GLY A 157 14.03 0.07 8.47
C GLY A 157 12.83 0.58 9.28
N THR A 158 11.69 0.85 8.65
CA THR A 158 10.46 1.26 9.36
C THR A 158 9.64 0.03 9.77
N TRP A 159 9.15 0.02 11.01
CA TRP A 159 8.23 -1.01 11.49
C TRP A 159 6.81 -0.67 11.08
N VAL A 160 6.14 -1.63 10.42
CA VAL A 160 4.74 -1.52 10.01
C VAL A 160 3.89 -2.58 10.70
N ILE A 161 2.63 -2.22 10.95
CA ILE A 161 1.64 -3.10 11.56
C ILE A 161 0.68 -3.56 10.45
N CYS A 162 0.49 -4.87 10.35
CA CYS A 162 -0.47 -5.49 9.46
C CYS A 162 -1.48 -6.27 10.31
N LEU A 163 -2.66 -5.70 10.51
CA LEU A 163 -3.71 -6.32 11.31
C LEU A 163 -4.35 -7.50 10.57
N LYS A 164 -4.89 -8.44 11.32
CA LYS A 164 -5.64 -9.60 10.78
C LYS A 164 -6.67 -9.16 9.73
N GLY A 165 -6.65 -9.81 8.57
CA GLY A 165 -7.49 -9.51 7.42
C GLY A 165 -6.92 -8.45 6.48
N SER A 166 -5.87 -7.73 6.88
CA SER A 166 -5.10 -6.82 6.03
C SER A 166 -4.12 -7.60 5.16
N TYR A 167 -3.33 -6.91 4.35
CA TYR A 167 -2.52 -7.52 3.29
C TYR A 167 -1.06 -7.09 3.38
N ILE A 168 -0.16 -8.03 3.10
CA ILE A 168 1.23 -7.71 2.75
C ILE A 168 1.29 -7.57 1.24
N VAL A 169 1.83 -6.46 0.74
CA VAL A 169 2.12 -6.24 -0.68
C VAL A 169 3.61 -6.44 -0.93
N THR A 170 3.93 -7.15 -2.00
CA THR A 170 5.31 -7.33 -2.47
C THR A 170 5.61 -6.31 -3.55
N TYR A 171 6.56 -5.40 -3.30
CA TYR A 171 7.12 -4.48 -4.30
C TYR A 171 8.29 -5.11 -5.03
N ASP A 172 9.23 -5.69 -4.30
CA ASP A 172 10.37 -6.44 -4.84
C ASP A 172 10.80 -7.53 -3.85
N ALA A 173 10.55 -8.78 -4.20
CA ALA A 173 10.93 -9.92 -3.38
C ALA A 173 12.46 -10.12 -3.29
N SER A 174 13.20 -9.69 -4.31
CA SER A 174 14.67 -9.85 -4.33
C SER A 174 15.38 -8.94 -3.34
N THR A 175 14.77 -7.82 -2.99
CA THR A 175 15.29 -6.83 -2.03
C THR A 175 14.53 -6.82 -0.71
N ASN A 176 13.62 -7.78 -0.49
CA ASN A 176 12.71 -7.83 0.66
C ASN A 176 11.89 -6.53 0.82
N ASP A 177 11.49 -5.93 -0.31
CA ASP A 177 10.68 -4.72 -0.31
C ASP A 177 9.19 -5.10 -0.21
N TYR A 178 8.69 -5.07 1.03
CA TYR A 178 7.31 -5.38 1.39
C TYR A 178 6.71 -4.23 2.19
N ASN A 179 5.40 -4.07 2.07
CA ASN A 179 4.64 -3.12 2.90
C ASN A 179 3.30 -3.72 3.32
N ALA A 180 2.65 -3.08 4.30
CA ALA A 180 1.31 -3.42 4.74
C ALA A 180 0.28 -2.54 4.02
N VAL A 181 -0.86 -3.14 3.64
CA VAL A 181 -2.03 -2.43 3.14
C VAL A 181 -3.21 -2.81 4.01
N GLU A 182 -3.79 -1.83 4.69
CA GLU A 182 -4.95 -2.02 5.56
C GLU A 182 -6.16 -2.52 4.73
N LYS A 183 -6.98 -3.41 5.32
CA LYS A 183 -8.06 -4.11 4.60
C LYS A 183 -9.08 -3.18 3.94
N ASP A 184 -9.48 -2.08 4.62
CA ASP A 184 -10.46 -1.15 4.08
C ASP A 184 -9.82 -0.18 3.07
N ALA A 185 -8.55 0.20 3.28
CA ALA A 185 -7.74 0.91 2.30
C ALA A 185 -7.57 0.06 1.02
N PHE A 186 -7.31 -1.24 1.16
CA PHE A 186 -7.24 -2.16 0.02
C PHE A 186 -8.55 -2.16 -0.78
N ARG A 187 -9.69 -2.37 -0.14
CA ARG A 187 -11.00 -2.44 -0.80
C ARG A 187 -11.34 -1.18 -1.59
N LYS A 188 -10.85 -0.02 -1.16
CA LYS A 188 -11.12 1.27 -1.78
C LYS A 188 -10.12 1.65 -2.86
N THR A 189 -8.93 1.05 -2.85
CA THR A 189 -7.79 1.55 -3.63
C THR A 189 -7.31 0.55 -4.68
N TYR A 190 -7.56 -0.74 -4.46
CA TYR A 190 -7.04 -1.82 -5.30
C TYR A 190 -8.15 -2.67 -5.90
N THR A 191 -7.91 -3.16 -7.11
CA THR A 191 -8.75 -4.14 -7.80
C THR A 191 -7.97 -5.45 -7.91
N LYS A 192 -8.59 -6.56 -7.47
CA LYS A 192 -8.04 -7.90 -7.66
C LYS A 192 -8.08 -8.28 -9.14
N GLU A 193 -7.03 -8.94 -9.61
CA GLU A 193 -7.04 -9.55 -10.94
C GLU A 193 -7.94 -10.79 -10.92
N GLU A 194 -8.82 -10.88 -11.93
CA GLU A 194 -9.57 -12.10 -12.15
C GLU A 194 -8.62 -13.20 -12.61
N THR A 195 -8.58 -14.30 -11.86
CA THR A 195 -7.90 -15.51 -12.32
C THR A 195 -8.66 -16.02 -13.54
N LYS A 196 -8.16 -15.79 -14.75
CA LYS A 196 -8.68 -16.44 -15.95
C LYS A 196 -8.55 -17.95 -15.74
N LYS A 197 -9.65 -18.61 -15.37
CA LYS A 197 -9.75 -20.06 -15.47
C LYS A 197 -9.52 -20.41 -16.93
N LEU A 198 -8.35 -20.94 -17.24
CA LEU A 198 -8.08 -21.61 -18.51
C LEU A 198 -9.07 -22.79 -18.59
N THR A 199 -10.23 -22.56 -19.16
CA THR A 199 -11.09 -23.62 -19.67
C THR A 199 -10.33 -24.21 -20.85
N LEU A 200 -9.54 -25.24 -20.58
CA LEU A 200 -9.07 -26.18 -21.59
C LEU A 200 -10.34 -26.82 -22.20
N ASN A 201 -10.83 -26.22 -23.27
CA ASN A 201 -11.80 -26.87 -24.14
C ASN A 201 -11.11 -28.05 -24.79
N ASN A 202 -11.27 -29.24 -24.21
CA ASN A 202 -11.11 -30.52 -24.90
C ASN A 202 -12.15 -30.59 -26.04
N LYS A 203 -11.82 -29.98 -27.16
CA LYS A 203 -12.46 -30.25 -28.45
C LYS A 203 -11.41 -30.89 -29.37
N ASP A 204 -11.10 -32.12 -29.10
CA ASP A 204 -10.53 -33.01 -30.14
C ASP A 204 -10.72 -34.45 -29.64
N SER A 205 -11.93 -34.97 -29.83
CA SER A 205 -12.18 -36.41 -29.86
C SER A 205 -13.57 -36.66 -30.42
N GLN A 206 -13.77 -36.42 -31.71
CA GLN A 206 -14.76 -37.16 -32.52
C GLN A 206 -14.58 -36.77 -33.99
N LYS A 207 -13.70 -37.47 -34.65
CA LYS A 207 -13.81 -37.81 -36.09
C LYS A 207 -13.37 -39.24 -36.23
N ASN A 208 -14.33 -40.11 -36.34
CA ASN A 208 -14.32 -41.30 -37.15
C ASN A 208 -15.62 -41.33 -37.87
#